data_9d85c398554a1663a241b74e7f5a9afb
#
_entry.id   9d85c398554a1663a241b74e7f5a9afb
#
_cell.length_a   1.000
_cell.length_b   1.000
_cell.length_c   1.000
_cell.angle_alpha   90.00
_cell.angle_beta   90.00
_cell.angle_gamma   90.00
#
_symmetry.space_group_name_H-M   'P 1'
#
loop_
_entity.id
_entity.type
_entity.pdbx_description
1 polymer ?
#
loop_
_entity_poly.entity_id
_entity_poly.type
_entity_poly.pdbx_seq_one_letter_code
_entity_poly.pdbx_strand_id
1 'polypeptide(L)'
;MRWPMFFAVPCLALALGGCLAKTAIGVVTAPVRAVSQAADWATTSQDEADRARGRDVRRREEDVGRLQRNYEEAAEECEQGNDRACRDAVTTQREIDRLRPGLPLEPRDD
;
A
#
# COMPACT_ATOMS: atom_id res chain seq x y z
N MET A 1 12.71 -53.04 15.18
CA MET A 1 13.05 -51.63 15.50
C MET A 1 12.20 -50.60 14.78
N ARG A 2 10.88 -50.63 14.90
CA ARG A 2 9.97 -49.71 14.20
C ARG A 2 8.90 -49.13 15.15
N TRP A 3 9.14 -49.07 16.45
CA TRP A 3 8.16 -48.66 17.45
C TRP A 3 8.27 -47.23 18.02
N PRO A 4 9.33 -46.46 17.82
CA PRO A 4 9.34 -45.13 18.42
C PRO A 4 8.57 -44.04 17.61
N MET A 5 8.15 -44.34 16.36
CA MET A 5 7.47 -43.30 15.53
C MET A 5 6.01 -43.06 15.90
N PHE A 6 5.32 -44.02 16.53
CA PHE A 6 3.91 -43.90 16.89
C PHE A 6 3.66 -43.05 18.15
N PHE A 7 4.68 -42.89 19.02
CA PHE A 7 4.54 -42.05 20.23
C PHE A 7 4.92 -40.57 20.03
N ALA A 8 5.62 -40.22 18.96
CA ALA A 8 6.04 -38.86 18.67
C ALA A 8 4.89 -37.97 18.15
N VAL A 9 3.96 -38.57 17.39
CA VAL A 9 2.84 -37.82 16.78
C VAL A 9 1.82 -37.32 17.80
N PRO A 10 1.37 -38.13 18.81
CA PRO A 10 0.43 -37.62 19.79
C PRO A 10 1.03 -36.56 20.73
N CYS A 11 2.33 -36.63 21.02
CA CYS A 11 2.99 -35.60 21.85
C CYS A 11 3.06 -34.25 21.14
N LEU A 12 3.25 -34.23 19.82
CA LEU A 12 3.27 -32.99 19.03
C LEU A 12 1.88 -32.36 18.93
N ALA A 13 0.84 -33.19 18.81
CA ALA A 13 -0.55 -32.72 18.78
C ALA A 13 -0.99 -32.10 20.12
N LEU A 14 -0.52 -32.66 21.24
CA LEU A 14 -0.79 -32.11 22.58
C LEU A 14 -0.05 -30.79 22.84
N ALA A 15 1.15 -30.62 22.29
CA ALA A 15 1.89 -29.36 22.42
C ALA A 15 1.22 -28.21 21.64
N LEU A 16 0.70 -28.48 20.45
CA LEU A 16 -0.05 -27.49 19.64
C LEU A 16 -1.43 -27.17 20.23
N GLY A 17 -2.12 -28.17 20.76
CA GLY A 17 -3.42 -27.99 21.44
C GLY A 17 -3.30 -27.16 22.73
N GLY A 18 -2.21 -27.32 23.48
CA GLY A 18 -1.96 -26.56 24.71
C GLY A 18 -1.76 -25.06 24.49
N CYS A 19 -1.14 -24.67 23.38
CA CYS A 19 -0.98 -23.25 23.04
C CYS A 19 -2.30 -22.59 22.67
N LEU A 20 -3.16 -23.27 21.92
CA LEU A 20 -4.48 -22.74 21.54
C LEU A 20 -5.43 -22.61 22.75
N ALA A 21 -5.44 -23.61 23.65
CA ALA A 21 -6.23 -23.56 24.87
C ALA A 21 -5.78 -22.43 25.82
N LYS A 22 -4.49 -22.19 25.93
CA LYS A 22 -3.95 -21.10 26.76
C LYS A 22 -4.27 -19.74 26.18
N THR A 23 -4.30 -19.62 24.86
CA THR A 23 -4.70 -18.38 24.17
C THR A 23 -6.21 -18.12 24.34
N ALA A 24 -7.05 -19.14 24.26
CA ALA A 24 -8.49 -19.00 24.44
C ALA A 24 -8.86 -18.62 25.88
N ILE A 25 -8.20 -19.22 26.89
CA ILE A 25 -8.42 -18.89 28.30
C ILE A 25 -7.88 -17.48 28.63
N GLY A 26 -6.75 -17.09 28.04
CA GLY A 26 -6.19 -15.76 28.21
C GLY A 26 -7.09 -14.64 27.66
N VAL A 27 -7.82 -14.91 26.58
CA VAL A 27 -8.78 -13.97 25.99
C VAL A 27 -10.02 -13.81 26.88
N VAL A 28 -10.49 -14.89 27.50
CA VAL A 28 -11.69 -14.84 28.37
C VAL A 28 -11.42 -14.13 29.71
N THR A 29 -10.19 -14.24 30.23
CA THR A 29 -9.81 -13.64 31.52
C THR A 29 -9.10 -12.29 31.40
N ALA A 30 -8.70 -11.87 30.20
CA ALA A 30 -8.17 -10.54 29.99
C ALA A 30 -9.26 -9.50 30.21
N PRO A 31 -9.07 -8.47 31.03
CA PRO A 31 -10.05 -7.41 31.19
C PRO A 31 -10.36 -6.81 29.81
N VAL A 32 -11.63 -6.62 29.53
CA VAL A 32 -12.17 -6.10 28.24
C VAL A 32 -11.42 -4.86 27.74
N ARG A 33 -10.83 -4.10 28.64
CA ARG A 33 -9.98 -2.93 28.34
C ARG A 33 -8.69 -3.28 27.58
N ALA A 34 -8.07 -4.44 27.83
CA ALA A 34 -6.84 -4.82 27.12
C ALA A 34 -7.14 -5.26 25.67
N VAL A 35 -8.31 -5.85 25.43
CA VAL A 35 -8.73 -6.24 24.08
C VAL A 35 -9.14 -5.01 23.27
N SER A 36 -9.82 -4.05 23.87
CA SER A 36 -10.16 -2.80 23.21
C SER A 36 -8.91 -1.96 22.86
N GLN A 37 -7.94 -1.87 23.76
CA GLN A 37 -6.68 -1.19 23.47
C GLN A 37 -5.91 -1.83 22.31
N ALA A 38 -5.84 -3.15 22.22
CA ALA A 38 -5.17 -3.83 21.12
C ALA A 38 -5.91 -3.61 19.78
N ALA A 39 -7.24 -3.60 19.80
CA ALA A 39 -8.05 -3.28 18.63
C ALA A 39 -7.90 -1.81 18.21
N ASP A 40 -7.88 -0.87 19.16
CA ASP A 40 -7.68 0.56 18.91
C ASP A 40 -6.29 0.84 18.32
N TRP A 41 -5.25 0.14 18.76
CA TRP A 41 -3.91 0.27 18.19
C TRP A 41 -3.83 -0.23 16.75
N ALA A 42 -4.47 -1.35 16.44
CA ALA A 42 -4.49 -1.91 15.09
C ALA A 42 -5.23 -1.00 14.12
N THR A 43 -6.38 -0.45 14.51
CA THR A 43 -7.17 0.47 13.69
C THR A 43 -6.46 1.83 13.52
N THR A 44 -5.86 2.38 14.58
CA THR A 44 -5.14 3.66 14.50
C THR A 44 -3.95 3.58 13.55
N SER A 45 -3.17 2.48 13.57
CA SER A 45 -2.03 2.33 12.68
C SER A 45 -2.45 2.14 11.21
N GLN A 46 -3.58 1.50 10.94
CA GLN A 46 -4.14 1.40 9.59
C GLN A 46 -4.64 2.75 9.08
N ASP A 47 -5.36 3.50 9.91
CA ASP A 47 -5.84 4.84 9.57
C ASP A 47 -4.70 5.82 9.29
N GLU A 48 -3.59 5.74 10.02
CA GLU A 48 -2.41 6.55 9.75
C GLU A 48 -1.73 6.16 8.43
N ALA A 49 -1.62 4.86 8.16
CA ALA A 49 -1.06 4.37 6.90
C ALA A 49 -1.92 4.79 5.71
N ASP A 50 -3.25 4.71 5.83
CA ASP A 50 -4.18 5.11 4.77
C ASP A 50 -4.16 6.62 4.54
N ARG A 51 -4.07 7.43 5.60
CA ARG A 51 -3.87 8.88 5.49
C ARG A 51 -2.52 9.24 4.84
N ALA A 52 -1.45 8.52 5.17
CA ALA A 52 -0.15 8.73 4.57
C ALA A 52 -0.17 8.40 3.07
N ARG A 53 -0.79 7.27 2.71
CA ARG A 53 -1.00 6.86 1.31
C ARG A 53 -1.85 7.88 0.54
N GLY A 54 -2.94 8.35 1.13
CA GLY A 54 -3.79 9.37 0.52
C GLY A 54 -3.07 10.70 0.29
N ARG A 55 -2.16 11.11 1.18
CA ARG A 55 -1.31 12.30 0.96
C ARG A 55 -0.30 12.09 -0.16
N ASP A 56 0.29 10.90 -0.26
CA ASP A 56 1.26 10.57 -1.32
C ASP A 56 0.59 10.57 -2.70
N VAL A 57 -0.59 9.96 -2.82
CA VAL A 57 -1.37 9.96 -4.06
C VAL A 57 -1.70 11.39 -4.50
N ARG A 58 -2.25 12.22 -3.61
CA ARG A 58 -2.56 13.62 -3.92
C ARG A 58 -1.34 14.42 -4.39
N ARG A 59 -0.21 14.23 -3.74
CA ARG A 59 1.05 14.89 -4.15
C ARG A 59 1.45 14.49 -5.57
N ARG A 60 1.35 13.20 -5.90
CA ARG A 60 1.65 12.71 -7.26
C ARG A 60 0.66 13.25 -8.29
N GLU A 61 -0.62 13.34 -7.96
CA GLU A 61 -1.65 13.95 -8.83
C GLU A 61 -1.32 15.42 -9.11
N GLU A 62 -0.95 16.18 -8.09
CA GLU A 62 -0.53 17.59 -8.23
C GLU A 62 0.73 17.72 -9.12
N ASP A 63 1.72 16.85 -8.94
CA ASP A 63 2.95 16.83 -9.73
C ASP A 63 2.65 16.47 -11.20
N VAL A 64 1.83 15.47 -11.46
CA VAL A 64 1.40 15.10 -12.81
C VAL A 64 0.62 16.22 -13.46
N GLY A 65 -0.30 16.86 -12.75
CA GLY A 65 -1.06 18.01 -13.26
C GLY A 65 -0.17 19.20 -13.63
N ARG A 66 0.89 19.47 -12.87
CA ARG A 66 1.88 20.48 -13.20
C ARG A 66 2.69 20.11 -14.45
N LEU A 67 3.15 18.87 -14.53
CA LEU A 67 3.91 18.39 -15.69
C LEU A 67 3.07 18.36 -16.97
N GLN A 68 1.77 18.07 -16.89
CA GLN A 68 0.88 18.14 -18.03
C GLN A 68 0.80 19.55 -18.61
N ARG A 69 0.63 20.57 -17.77
CA ARG A 69 0.63 21.96 -18.23
C ARG A 69 1.95 22.36 -18.89
N ASN A 70 3.09 21.94 -18.29
CA ASN A 70 4.40 22.20 -18.89
C ASN A 70 4.57 21.48 -20.24
N TYR A 71 4.03 20.28 -20.37
CA TYR A 71 4.02 19.53 -21.62
C TYR A 71 3.21 20.24 -22.71
N GLU A 72 2.00 20.71 -22.38
CA GLU A 72 1.12 21.41 -23.31
C GLU A 72 1.78 22.70 -23.83
N GLU A 73 2.38 23.50 -22.95
CA GLU A 73 3.12 24.70 -23.32
C GLU A 73 4.32 24.38 -24.23
N ALA A 74 5.12 23.38 -23.87
CA ALA A 74 6.26 22.95 -24.70
C ALA A 74 5.82 22.35 -26.04
N ALA A 75 4.70 21.65 -26.09
CA ALA A 75 4.14 21.09 -27.31
C ALA A 75 3.67 22.19 -28.28
N GLU A 76 2.99 23.23 -27.78
CA GLU A 76 2.58 24.39 -28.59
C GLU A 76 3.78 25.13 -29.18
N GLU A 77 4.82 25.36 -28.38
CA GLU A 77 6.06 25.99 -28.87
C GLU A 77 6.80 25.10 -29.89
N CYS A 78 6.75 23.77 -29.72
CA CYS A 78 7.31 22.81 -30.66
C CYS A 78 6.60 22.90 -32.03
N GLU A 79 5.28 23.02 -32.05
CA GLU A 79 4.50 23.21 -33.28
C GLU A 79 4.86 24.51 -33.99
N GLN A 80 5.28 25.52 -33.25
CA GLN A 80 5.76 26.81 -33.81
C GLN A 80 7.22 26.71 -34.31
N GLY A 81 7.84 25.54 -34.25
CA GLY A 81 9.18 25.29 -34.80
C GLY A 81 10.31 25.47 -33.80
N ASN A 82 10.02 25.52 -32.50
CA ASN A 82 11.04 25.58 -31.45
C ASN A 82 11.60 24.19 -31.13
N ASP A 83 12.73 23.82 -31.72
CA ASP A 83 13.39 22.51 -31.51
C ASP A 83 13.74 22.23 -30.03
N ARG A 84 13.99 23.26 -29.23
CA ARG A 84 14.25 23.09 -27.80
C ARG A 84 12.98 22.66 -27.07
N ALA A 85 11.86 23.31 -27.36
CA ALA A 85 10.58 22.99 -26.78
C ALA A 85 10.13 21.56 -27.16
N CYS A 86 10.44 21.09 -28.36
CA CYS A 86 10.21 19.71 -28.76
C CYS A 86 10.94 18.70 -27.86
N ARG A 87 12.19 18.97 -27.50
CA ARG A 87 12.95 18.11 -26.59
C ARG A 87 12.41 18.18 -25.16
N ASP A 88 12.01 19.36 -24.73
CA ASP A 88 11.43 19.58 -23.38
C ASP A 88 10.08 18.85 -23.26
N ALA A 89 9.23 18.90 -24.27
CA ALA A 89 7.97 18.13 -24.33
C ALA A 89 8.21 16.62 -24.20
N VAL A 90 9.15 16.06 -24.97
CA VAL A 90 9.50 14.62 -24.88
C VAL A 90 10.03 14.24 -23.49
N THR A 91 10.82 15.11 -22.87
CA THR A 91 11.37 14.85 -21.52
C THR A 91 10.27 14.88 -20.47
N THR A 92 9.40 15.88 -20.53
CA THR A 92 8.25 16.03 -19.62
C THR A 92 7.27 14.87 -19.77
N GLN A 93 7.00 14.41 -20.98
CA GLN A 93 6.15 13.23 -21.20
C GLN A 93 6.71 11.98 -20.53
N ARG A 94 8.02 11.73 -20.62
CA ARG A 94 8.66 10.60 -19.94
C ARG A 94 8.56 10.69 -18.42
N GLU A 95 8.58 11.88 -17.87
CA GLU A 95 8.44 12.11 -16.44
C GLU A 95 7.00 11.84 -15.97
N ILE A 96 6.00 12.29 -16.72
CA ILE A 96 4.58 11.96 -16.52
C ILE A 96 4.39 10.43 -16.51
N ASP A 97 4.95 9.73 -17.49
CA ASP A 97 4.83 8.28 -17.61
C ASP A 97 5.46 7.52 -16.42
N ARG A 98 6.50 8.08 -15.80
CA ARG A 98 7.10 7.52 -14.57
C ARG A 98 6.23 7.69 -13.33
N LEU A 99 5.48 8.78 -13.24
CA LEU A 99 4.63 9.08 -12.09
C LEU A 99 3.25 8.43 -12.18
N ARG A 100 2.79 8.10 -13.38
CA ARG A 100 1.47 7.51 -13.65
C ARG A 100 1.22 6.16 -12.97
N PRO A 101 2.20 5.22 -12.84
CA PRO A 101 1.98 3.98 -12.11
C PRO A 101 1.62 4.25 -10.64
N GLY A 102 0.43 3.79 -10.22
CA GLY A 102 -0.09 3.95 -8.87
C GLY A 102 -1.01 5.14 -8.64
N LEU A 103 -1.31 5.92 -9.68
CA LEU A 103 -2.41 6.87 -9.66
C LEU A 103 -3.73 6.17 -10.04
N PRO A 104 -4.87 6.58 -9.47
CA PRO A 104 -6.18 6.14 -9.92
C PRO A 104 -6.33 6.48 -11.41
N LEU A 105 -6.79 5.52 -12.20
CA LEU A 105 -7.16 5.78 -13.58
C LEU A 105 -8.40 6.69 -13.56
N GLU A 106 -8.31 7.84 -14.24
CA GLU A 106 -9.52 8.64 -14.47
C GLU A 106 -10.56 7.78 -15.19
N PRO A 107 -11.85 7.83 -14.77
CA PRO A 107 -12.93 7.20 -15.50
C PRO A 107 -12.90 7.76 -16.95
N ARG A 108 -12.80 6.89 -17.94
CA ARG A 108 -13.05 7.29 -19.32
C ARG A 108 -14.53 7.61 -19.42
N ASP A 109 -14.84 8.85 -19.72
CA ASP A 109 -16.17 9.23 -20.17
C ASP A 109 -16.35 8.64 -21.58
N ASP A 110 -17.01 7.46 -21.65
CA ASP A 110 -17.42 6.83 -22.90
C ASP A 110 -18.73 7.48 -23.40
#